data_385746cfdfbd49427ded70eaf188542f
#
_entry.id   385746cfdfbd49427ded70eaf188542f
#
_cell.length_a   1.000
_cell.length_b   1.000
_cell.length_c   1.000
_cell.angle_alpha   90.00
_cell.angle_beta   90.00
_cell.angle_gamma   90.00
#
_symmetry.space_group_name_H-M   'P 1'
#
loop_
_entity.id
_entity.type
_entity.pdbx_description
1 polymer ?
#
loop_
_entity_poly.entity_id
_entity_poly.type
_entity_poly.pdbx_seq_one_letter_code
_entity_poly.pdbx_strand_id
1 'polypeptide(L)'
;MKVLVVMAHPRRDSLTGQITDAVMTGLADAGDEAELADLYGEGFDPLITPADEPDWGSVNKSYSHAVQTEIERLQRNDGIILVFPIWWWSFPAILKGWIDRVWNKDIAYGSKFLSHKRALAIGLSASDAPTYAKRGYDTAIETQIVTGIFDFCGIADGRFEYLHGSTDGGERPALLLHEAR
;
A
#
# COMPACT_ATOMS: atom_id res chain seq x y z
N MET A 1 2.20 -13.93 -11.66
CA MET A 1 0.95 -13.28 -11.11
C MET A 1 0.82 -11.90 -11.71
N LYS A 2 -0.35 -11.26 -11.57
CA LYS A 2 -0.50 -9.81 -11.80
C LYS A 2 -0.44 -9.10 -10.45
N VAL A 3 0.41 -8.10 -10.32
CA VAL A 3 0.66 -7.42 -9.04
C VAL A 3 0.45 -5.92 -9.18
N LEU A 4 -0.45 -5.36 -8.38
CA LEU A 4 -0.61 -3.93 -8.26
C LEU A 4 0.44 -3.37 -7.28
N VAL A 5 1.30 -2.49 -7.75
CA VAL A 5 2.28 -1.77 -6.93
C VAL A 5 1.78 -0.34 -6.74
N VAL A 6 1.41 0.01 -5.49
CA VAL A 6 0.90 1.34 -5.14
C VAL A 6 2.00 2.14 -4.47
N MET A 7 2.41 3.23 -5.08
CA MET A 7 3.43 4.14 -4.57
C MET A 7 2.80 5.41 -3.97
N ALA A 8 3.24 5.79 -2.78
CA ALA A 8 2.76 6.98 -2.10
C ALA A 8 3.92 7.90 -1.65
N HIS A 9 4.45 8.71 -2.56
CA HIS A 9 5.44 9.75 -2.25
C HIS A 9 5.31 10.94 -3.22
N PRO A 10 5.37 12.21 -2.75
CA PRO A 10 5.17 13.39 -3.61
C PRO A 10 6.28 13.60 -4.65
N ARG A 11 7.44 12.99 -4.48
CA ARG A 11 8.56 13.06 -5.42
C ARG A 11 8.86 11.69 -5.98
N ARG A 12 8.74 11.54 -7.28
CA ARG A 12 9.02 10.27 -7.98
C ARG A 12 10.50 9.87 -7.92
N ASP A 13 11.40 10.84 -7.84
CA ASP A 13 12.86 10.66 -7.71
C ASP A 13 13.35 10.39 -6.27
N SER A 14 12.43 10.25 -5.31
CA SER A 14 12.74 9.93 -3.91
C SER A 14 13.26 8.49 -3.75
N LEU A 15 13.80 8.17 -2.55
CA LEU A 15 14.15 6.80 -2.20
C LEU A 15 12.93 5.85 -2.31
N THR A 16 11.73 6.31 -1.92
CA THR A 16 10.49 5.54 -2.10
C THR A 16 10.26 5.20 -3.57
N GLY A 17 10.46 6.15 -4.49
CA GLY A 17 10.35 5.91 -5.91
C GLY A 17 11.39 4.92 -6.45
N GLN A 18 12.64 5.03 -5.99
CA GLN A 18 13.70 4.09 -6.35
C GLN A 18 13.44 2.66 -5.83
N ILE A 19 12.92 2.53 -4.59
CA ILE A 19 12.46 1.25 -4.03
C ILE A 19 11.31 0.67 -4.87
N THR A 20 10.37 1.52 -5.28
CA THR A 20 9.28 1.09 -6.18
C THR A 20 9.82 0.52 -7.49
N ASP A 21 10.82 1.18 -8.11
CA ASP A 21 11.46 0.69 -9.33
C ASP A 21 12.22 -0.63 -9.11
N ALA A 22 12.86 -0.80 -7.95
CA ALA A 22 13.51 -2.05 -7.57
C ALA A 22 12.51 -3.20 -7.41
N VAL A 23 11.36 -2.94 -6.76
CA VAL A 23 10.24 -3.89 -6.63
C VAL A 23 9.69 -4.28 -8.00
N MET A 24 9.41 -3.30 -8.87
CA MET A 24 8.92 -3.55 -10.23
C MET A 24 9.90 -4.42 -11.04
N THR A 25 11.21 -4.15 -10.90
CA THR A 25 12.26 -4.94 -11.54
C THR A 25 12.30 -6.37 -10.99
N GLY A 26 12.24 -6.54 -9.66
CA GLY A 26 12.23 -7.86 -9.02
C GLY A 26 11.03 -8.71 -9.44
N LEU A 27 9.84 -8.10 -9.57
CA LEU A 27 8.65 -8.79 -10.09
C LEU A 27 8.84 -9.24 -11.54
N ALA A 28 9.38 -8.38 -12.40
CA ALA A 28 9.65 -8.72 -13.80
C ALA A 28 10.70 -9.85 -13.92
N ASP A 29 11.76 -9.81 -13.12
CA ASP A 29 12.79 -10.85 -13.07
C ASP A 29 12.21 -12.21 -12.59
N ALA A 30 11.19 -12.18 -11.73
CA ALA A 30 10.45 -13.37 -11.29
C ALA A 30 9.40 -13.87 -12.31
N GLY A 31 9.20 -13.15 -13.42
CA GLY A 31 8.19 -13.48 -14.45
C GLY A 31 6.76 -13.06 -14.09
N ASP A 32 6.61 -12.14 -13.14
CA ASP A 32 5.32 -11.56 -12.76
C ASP A 32 5.04 -10.28 -13.56
N GLU A 33 3.76 -10.02 -13.83
CA GLU A 33 3.30 -8.76 -14.43
C GLU A 33 3.04 -7.74 -13.32
N ALA A 34 3.63 -6.55 -13.41
CA ALA A 34 3.45 -5.50 -12.43
C ALA A 34 2.74 -4.27 -13.05
N GLU A 35 1.75 -3.74 -12.34
CA GLU A 35 1.06 -2.51 -12.67
C GLU A 35 1.35 -1.45 -11.61
N LEU A 36 1.85 -0.28 -11.99
CA LEU A 36 2.13 0.82 -11.08
C LEU A 36 0.91 1.72 -10.91
N ALA A 37 0.59 2.06 -9.66
CA ALA A 37 -0.29 3.15 -9.26
C ALA A 37 0.55 4.20 -8.51
N ASP A 38 0.99 5.25 -9.18
CA ASP A 38 1.66 6.40 -8.55
C ASP A 38 0.60 7.41 -8.10
N LEU A 39 0.16 7.32 -6.84
CA LEU A 39 -0.95 8.13 -6.35
C LEU A 39 -0.72 9.64 -6.45
N TYR A 40 0.51 10.11 -6.26
CA TYR A 40 0.84 11.53 -6.43
C TYR A 40 1.00 11.90 -7.89
N GLY A 41 1.69 11.08 -8.67
CA GLY A 41 1.91 11.32 -10.10
C GLY A 41 0.61 11.31 -10.90
N GLU A 42 -0.35 10.48 -10.51
CA GLU A 42 -1.68 10.39 -11.11
C GLU A 42 -2.68 11.42 -10.55
N GLY A 43 -2.30 12.17 -9.51
CA GLY A 43 -3.15 13.20 -8.90
C GLY A 43 -4.37 12.65 -8.17
N PHE A 44 -4.23 11.45 -7.53
CA PHE A 44 -5.33 10.87 -6.77
C PHE A 44 -5.76 11.80 -5.64
N ASP A 45 -7.05 12.13 -5.56
CA ASP A 45 -7.63 12.89 -4.45
C ASP A 45 -7.93 11.95 -3.27
N PRO A 46 -7.26 12.10 -2.11
CA PRO A 46 -7.49 11.23 -0.95
C PRO A 46 -8.75 11.57 -0.14
N LEU A 47 -9.40 12.68 -0.44
CA LEU A 47 -10.55 13.13 0.35
C LEU A 47 -11.80 12.32 0.01
N ILE A 48 -12.37 11.65 1.02
CA ILE A 48 -13.65 10.96 0.85
C ILE A 48 -14.76 11.98 0.60
N THR A 49 -15.64 11.65 -0.32
CA THR A 49 -16.80 12.48 -0.66
C THR A 49 -18.10 11.73 -0.34
N PRO A 50 -19.25 12.41 -0.20
CA PRO A 50 -20.54 11.73 0.01
C PRO A 50 -20.87 10.69 -1.07
N ALA A 51 -20.34 10.87 -2.30
CA ALA A 51 -20.49 9.89 -3.36
C ALA A 51 -19.78 8.57 -3.06
N ASP A 52 -18.70 8.60 -2.29
CA ASP A 52 -17.84 7.44 -1.97
C ASP A 52 -18.02 6.92 -0.54
N GLU A 53 -18.92 7.52 0.27
CA GLU A 53 -19.27 6.96 1.57
C GLU A 53 -19.96 5.59 1.41
N PRO A 54 -19.70 4.61 2.32
CA PRO A 54 -20.41 3.33 2.28
C PRO A 54 -21.91 3.52 2.47
N ASP A 55 -22.72 2.84 1.66
CA ASP A 55 -24.17 2.78 1.86
C ASP A 55 -24.54 1.47 2.56
N TRP A 56 -24.91 1.57 3.83
CA TRP A 56 -25.28 0.41 4.63
C TRP A 56 -26.68 -0.14 4.31
N GLY A 57 -27.52 0.64 3.62
CA GLY A 57 -28.86 0.25 3.19
C GLY A 57 -28.89 -0.41 1.81
N SER A 58 -27.82 -0.36 1.04
CA SER A 58 -27.72 -0.91 -0.31
C SER A 58 -26.61 -1.92 -0.46
N VAL A 59 -26.82 -2.95 -1.27
CA VAL A 59 -25.80 -3.95 -1.65
C VAL A 59 -25.18 -3.68 -3.03
N ASN A 60 -25.63 -2.63 -3.73
CA ASN A 60 -25.19 -2.31 -5.10
C ASN A 60 -24.89 -0.81 -5.25
N LYS A 61 -24.15 -0.23 -4.30
CA LYS A 61 -23.75 1.17 -4.44
C LYS A 61 -22.80 1.34 -5.63
N SER A 62 -23.06 2.34 -6.45
CA SER A 62 -22.12 2.83 -7.46
C SER A 62 -21.26 3.93 -6.83
N TYR A 63 -19.95 3.77 -6.90
CA TYR A 63 -18.97 4.75 -6.42
C TYR A 63 -18.64 5.77 -7.52
N SER A 64 -17.95 6.86 -7.17
CA SER A 64 -17.51 7.86 -8.14
C SER A 64 -16.63 7.24 -9.24
N HIS A 65 -16.57 7.88 -10.41
CA HIS A 65 -15.76 7.37 -11.52
C HIS A 65 -14.29 7.19 -11.14
N ALA A 66 -13.71 8.12 -10.37
CA ALA A 66 -12.34 8.01 -9.90
C ALA A 66 -12.12 6.77 -9.03
N VAL A 67 -13.04 6.50 -8.09
CA VAL A 67 -12.99 5.30 -7.24
C VAL A 67 -13.26 4.04 -8.04
N GLN A 68 -14.20 4.07 -8.99
CA GLN A 68 -14.49 2.91 -9.84
C GLN A 68 -13.26 2.49 -10.68
N THR A 69 -12.51 3.44 -11.22
CA THR A 69 -11.25 3.18 -11.93
C THR A 69 -10.23 2.45 -11.05
N GLU A 70 -10.09 2.87 -9.80
CA GLU A 70 -9.18 2.23 -8.84
C GLU A 70 -9.69 0.84 -8.38
N ILE A 71 -11.00 0.66 -8.23
CA ILE A 71 -11.59 -0.65 -7.95
C ILE A 71 -11.31 -1.63 -9.10
N GLU A 72 -11.46 -1.22 -10.35
CA GLU A 72 -11.14 -2.04 -11.51
C GLU A 72 -9.65 -2.39 -11.56
N ARG A 73 -8.76 -1.42 -11.23
CA ARG A 73 -7.33 -1.65 -11.09
C ARG A 73 -7.03 -2.68 -10.00
N LEU A 74 -7.64 -2.55 -8.84
CA LEU A 74 -7.50 -3.48 -7.73
C LEU A 74 -7.96 -4.90 -8.13
N GLN A 75 -9.12 -5.02 -8.77
CA GLN A 75 -9.73 -6.32 -9.10
C GLN A 75 -9.03 -7.11 -10.22
N ARG A 76 -8.30 -6.45 -11.13
CA ARG A 76 -7.58 -7.15 -12.22
C ARG A 76 -6.22 -7.68 -11.82
N ASN A 77 -5.78 -7.43 -10.57
CA ASN A 77 -4.51 -7.88 -10.03
C ASN A 77 -4.71 -9.01 -9.00
N ASP A 78 -3.77 -9.97 -8.93
CA ASP A 78 -3.80 -11.11 -8.02
C ASP A 78 -3.15 -10.82 -6.66
N GLY A 79 -2.25 -9.84 -6.61
CA GLY A 79 -1.52 -9.41 -5.43
C GLY A 79 -1.36 -7.90 -5.38
N ILE A 80 -1.01 -7.39 -4.21
CA ILE A 80 -0.82 -5.94 -3.98
C ILE A 80 0.45 -5.67 -3.18
N ILE A 81 1.21 -4.67 -3.61
CA ILE A 81 2.37 -4.15 -2.86
C ILE A 81 2.16 -2.65 -2.64
N LEU A 82 2.27 -2.22 -1.39
CA LEU A 82 2.20 -0.81 -1.00
C LEU A 82 3.60 -0.32 -0.66
N VAL A 83 4.10 0.74 -1.32
CA VAL A 83 5.44 1.30 -1.09
C VAL A 83 5.32 2.75 -0.63
N PHE A 84 5.75 3.04 0.59
CA PHE A 84 5.51 4.35 1.20
C PHE A 84 6.49 4.70 2.33
N PRO A 85 6.74 5.99 2.62
CA PRO A 85 7.42 6.40 3.83
C PRO A 85 6.49 6.26 5.03
N ILE A 86 6.99 5.73 6.15
CA ILE A 86 6.23 5.69 7.40
C ILE A 86 6.19 7.10 7.98
N TRP A 87 5.02 7.73 7.92
CA TRP A 87 4.77 9.03 8.55
C TRP A 87 3.85 8.86 9.74
N TRP A 88 4.29 9.35 10.89
CA TRP A 88 3.53 9.21 12.14
C TRP A 88 3.11 7.76 12.43
N TRP A 89 4.03 6.81 12.20
CA TRP A 89 3.84 5.36 12.41
C TRP A 89 2.64 4.78 11.67
N SER A 90 2.31 5.35 10.51
CA SER A 90 1.19 4.92 9.67
C SER A 90 1.44 5.26 8.19
N PHE A 91 0.40 5.07 7.39
CA PHE A 91 0.39 5.49 5.99
C PHE A 91 0.47 7.01 5.83
N PRO A 92 1.09 7.51 4.74
CA PRO A 92 0.87 8.87 4.28
C PRO A 92 -0.61 9.13 3.99
N ALA A 93 -1.08 10.38 4.17
CA ALA A 93 -2.48 10.74 4.00
C ALA A 93 -3.08 10.30 2.66
N ILE A 94 -2.32 10.42 1.56
CA ILE A 94 -2.80 10.01 0.24
C ILE A 94 -3.06 8.50 0.16
N LEU A 95 -2.19 7.66 0.76
CA LEU A 95 -2.37 6.22 0.76
C LEU A 95 -3.51 5.80 1.68
N LYS A 96 -3.63 6.44 2.86
CA LYS A 96 -4.75 6.20 3.76
C LYS A 96 -6.08 6.56 3.08
N GLY A 97 -6.13 7.72 2.41
CA GLY A 97 -7.33 8.14 1.67
C GLY A 97 -7.64 7.23 0.47
N TRP A 98 -6.60 6.68 -0.20
CA TRP A 98 -6.81 5.68 -1.25
C TRP A 98 -7.47 4.41 -0.67
N ILE A 99 -7.00 3.90 0.46
CA ILE A 99 -7.64 2.77 1.15
C ILE A 99 -9.06 3.13 1.58
N ASP A 100 -9.28 4.30 2.21
CA ASP A 100 -10.60 4.72 2.70
C ASP A 100 -11.65 4.83 1.59
N ARG A 101 -11.24 5.23 0.38
CA ARG A 101 -12.15 5.43 -0.75
C ARG A 101 -12.33 4.18 -1.61
N VAL A 102 -11.25 3.39 -1.81
CA VAL A 102 -11.24 2.27 -2.77
C VAL A 102 -11.56 0.94 -2.10
N TRP A 103 -11.04 0.69 -0.87
CA TRP A 103 -11.32 -0.53 -0.12
C TRP A 103 -12.65 -0.41 0.63
N ASN A 104 -13.68 -0.17 -0.12
CA ASN A 104 -14.99 0.19 0.41
C ASN A 104 -15.91 -1.03 0.56
N LYS A 105 -17.12 -0.80 1.14
CA LYS A 105 -18.14 -1.83 1.37
C LYS A 105 -18.52 -2.54 0.07
N ASP A 106 -18.66 -3.86 0.14
CA ASP A 106 -18.96 -4.77 -0.98
C ASP A 106 -17.88 -4.84 -2.08
N ILE A 107 -16.70 -4.22 -1.80
CA ILE A 107 -15.47 -4.33 -2.58
C ILE A 107 -14.41 -5.07 -1.77
N ALA A 108 -14.10 -4.58 -0.56
CA ALA A 108 -13.05 -5.13 0.31
C ALA A 108 -13.61 -5.76 1.59
N TYR A 109 -14.82 -5.43 1.98
CA TYR A 109 -15.51 -5.98 3.16
C TYR A 109 -17.03 -5.98 2.96
N GLY A 110 -17.76 -6.63 3.85
CA GLY A 110 -19.24 -6.72 3.78
C GLY A 110 -19.69 -8.00 3.10
N SER A 111 -20.44 -7.91 1.98
CA SER A 111 -20.89 -9.09 1.24
C SER A 111 -19.80 -9.71 0.36
N LYS A 112 -18.70 -8.99 0.12
CA LYS A 112 -17.53 -9.45 -0.63
C LYS A 112 -16.26 -9.05 0.11
N PHE A 113 -15.20 -9.79 -0.14
CA PHE A 113 -13.85 -9.53 0.33
C PHE A 113 -12.89 -9.46 -0.85
N LEU A 114 -11.70 -8.90 -0.62
CA LEU A 114 -10.67 -8.88 -1.65
C LEU A 114 -10.23 -10.30 -2.00
N SER A 115 -10.07 -10.56 -3.29
CA SER A 115 -9.64 -11.87 -3.82
C SER A 115 -8.13 -12.00 -3.95
N HIS A 116 -7.36 -11.01 -3.46
CA HIS A 116 -5.90 -11.01 -3.54
C HIS A 116 -5.30 -12.17 -2.76
N LYS A 117 -4.35 -12.85 -3.37
CA LYS A 117 -3.65 -13.98 -2.75
C LYS A 117 -2.63 -13.51 -1.73
N ARG A 118 -2.04 -12.33 -1.95
CA ARG A 118 -0.98 -11.75 -1.12
C ARG A 118 -1.06 -10.23 -1.08
N ALA A 119 -0.66 -9.67 0.06
CA ALA A 119 -0.40 -8.24 0.22
C ALA A 119 0.93 -8.03 0.94
N LEU A 120 1.72 -7.08 0.45
CA LEU A 120 2.97 -6.66 1.06
C LEU A 120 2.94 -5.13 1.25
N ALA A 121 3.18 -4.68 2.47
CA ALA A 121 3.46 -3.28 2.76
C ALA A 121 4.96 -3.09 2.97
N ILE A 122 5.60 -2.23 2.19
CA ILE A 122 7.01 -1.86 2.31
C ILE A 122 7.05 -0.43 2.86
N GLY A 123 7.37 -0.32 4.14
CA GLY A 123 7.43 0.95 4.86
C GLY A 123 8.87 1.45 5.06
N LEU A 124 9.18 2.62 4.52
CA LEU A 124 10.48 3.28 4.71
C LEU A 124 10.48 4.08 6.01
N SER A 125 11.31 3.69 6.97
CA SER A 125 11.45 4.32 8.28
C SER A 125 12.73 5.14 8.38
N ALA A 126 12.65 6.36 8.91
CA ALA A 126 13.83 7.17 9.25
C ALA A 126 14.60 6.61 10.46
N SER A 127 13.90 5.97 11.42
CA SER A 127 14.49 5.40 12.62
C SER A 127 14.95 3.95 12.41
N ASP A 128 15.79 3.47 13.31
CA ASP A 128 16.31 2.10 13.33
C ASP A 128 15.35 1.07 13.95
N ALA A 129 15.57 -0.20 13.70
CA ALA A 129 14.76 -1.30 14.22
C ALA A 129 14.77 -1.37 15.77
N PRO A 130 15.90 -1.19 16.50
CA PRO A 130 15.88 -1.14 17.96
C PRO A 130 14.98 -0.07 18.56
N THR A 131 14.88 1.09 17.92
CA THR A 131 13.98 2.17 18.35
C THR A 131 12.50 1.76 18.15
N TYR A 132 12.18 1.12 17.03
CA TYR A 132 10.84 0.61 16.76
C TYR A 132 10.43 -0.44 17.79
N ALA A 133 11.25 -1.46 18.02
CA ALA A 133 10.98 -2.52 19.01
C ALA A 133 10.84 -1.98 20.43
N LYS A 134 11.74 -1.07 20.86
CA LYS A 134 11.68 -0.46 22.18
C LYS A 134 10.39 0.31 22.44
N ARG A 135 9.81 0.91 21.41
CA ARG A 135 8.60 1.74 21.49
C ARG A 135 7.32 0.97 21.16
N GLY A 136 7.44 -0.26 20.63
CA GLY A 136 6.32 -1.05 20.13
C GLY A 136 5.69 -0.47 18.85
N TYR A 137 6.44 0.33 18.07
CA TYR A 137 5.93 0.92 16.83
C TYR A 137 5.73 -0.13 15.75
N ASP A 138 6.61 -1.12 15.66
CA ASP A 138 6.51 -2.28 14.80
C ASP A 138 5.19 -3.04 15.06
N THR A 139 4.97 -3.46 16.29
CA THR A 139 3.74 -4.17 16.69
C THR A 139 2.48 -3.34 16.39
N ALA A 140 2.51 -2.03 16.67
CA ALA A 140 1.38 -1.14 16.43
C ALA A 140 1.04 -1.03 14.93
N ILE A 141 2.07 -0.85 14.08
CA ILE A 141 1.92 -0.76 12.62
C ILE A 141 1.43 -2.07 12.05
N GLU A 142 2.01 -3.21 12.43
CA GLU A 142 1.58 -4.53 11.96
C GLU A 142 0.16 -4.85 12.39
N THR A 143 -0.20 -4.54 13.62
CA THR A 143 -1.59 -4.72 14.09
C THR A 143 -2.57 -3.88 13.27
N GLN A 144 -2.22 -2.63 12.97
CA GLN A 144 -3.06 -1.75 12.15
C GLN A 144 -3.18 -2.24 10.71
N ILE A 145 -2.04 -2.56 10.07
CA ILE A 145 -1.99 -2.77 8.62
C ILE A 145 -2.24 -4.23 8.28
N VAL A 146 -1.53 -5.16 8.90
CA VAL A 146 -1.67 -6.57 8.56
C VAL A 146 -2.96 -7.12 9.13
N THR A 147 -3.17 -7.00 10.44
CA THR A 147 -4.38 -7.56 11.09
C THR A 147 -5.61 -6.71 10.78
N GLY A 148 -5.50 -5.38 10.97
CA GLY A 148 -6.66 -4.48 10.88
C GLY A 148 -7.12 -4.16 9.46
N ILE A 149 -6.27 -4.30 8.45
CA ILE A 149 -6.61 -3.99 7.06
C ILE A 149 -6.53 -5.25 6.20
N PHE A 150 -5.37 -5.89 6.07
CA PHE A 150 -5.22 -7.03 5.15
C PHE A 150 -6.09 -8.23 5.57
N ASP A 151 -5.93 -8.74 6.78
CA ASP A 151 -6.73 -9.86 7.29
C ASP A 151 -8.22 -9.53 7.32
N PHE A 152 -8.57 -8.32 7.79
CA PHE A 152 -9.97 -7.87 7.82
C PHE A 152 -10.61 -7.86 6.43
N CYS A 153 -9.85 -7.51 5.39
CA CYS A 153 -10.30 -7.51 3.99
C CYS A 153 -10.16 -8.87 3.30
N GLY A 154 -9.77 -9.93 4.02
CA GLY A 154 -9.72 -11.30 3.51
C GLY A 154 -8.39 -11.72 2.89
N ILE A 155 -7.32 -10.93 3.02
CA ILE A 155 -5.99 -11.25 2.51
C ILE A 155 -5.17 -11.95 3.60
N ALA A 156 -5.20 -13.28 3.65
CA ALA A 156 -4.55 -14.06 4.71
C ALA A 156 -3.00 -14.08 4.63
N ASP A 157 -2.39 -13.91 3.46
CA ASP A 157 -0.93 -13.76 3.30
C ASP A 157 -0.57 -12.27 3.18
N GLY A 158 -0.89 -11.51 4.23
CA GLY A 158 -0.52 -10.11 4.39
C GLY A 158 0.77 -9.97 5.19
N ARG A 159 1.73 -9.14 4.73
CA ARG A 159 3.01 -8.92 5.41
C ARG A 159 3.40 -7.45 5.43
N PHE A 160 4.24 -7.10 6.39
CA PHE A 160 4.88 -5.79 6.47
C PHE A 160 6.40 -5.93 6.50
N GLU A 161 7.08 -5.22 5.61
CA GLU A 161 8.54 -5.13 5.57
C GLU A 161 9.00 -3.71 5.89
N TYR A 162 9.97 -3.62 6.79
CA TYR A 162 10.54 -2.35 7.24
C TYR A 162 11.89 -2.09 6.57
N LEU A 163 12.00 -0.99 5.86
CA LEU A 163 13.27 -0.48 5.36
C LEU A 163 13.75 0.65 6.29
N HIS A 164 14.47 0.26 7.36
CA HIS A 164 14.96 1.17 8.39
C HIS A 164 16.15 2.01 7.95
N GLY A 165 16.32 3.21 8.53
CA GLY A 165 17.42 4.11 8.23
C GLY A 165 17.30 4.78 6.86
N SER A 166 16.09 5.03 6.41
CA SER A 166 15.83 5.62 5.08
C SER A 166 16.34 7.06 4.89
N THR A 167 16.72 7.74 5.98
CA THR A 167 17.34 9.06 5.98
C THR A 167 18.84 9.03 6.22
N ASP A 168 19.41 7.83 6.46
CA ASP A 168 20.84 7.69 6.69
C ASP A 168 21.61 7.88 5.37
N GLY A 169 22.73 8.56 5.45
CA GLY A 169 23.59 8.80 4.29
C GLY A 169 24.50 7.60 3.95
N GLY A 170 25.44 7.83 3.04
CA GLY A 170 26.46 6.85 2.67
C GLY A 170 25.90 5.70 1.83
N GLU A 171 26.19 4.46 2.21
CA GLU A 171 25.82 3.26 1.45
C GLU A 171 24.39 2.75 1.76
N ARG A 172 23.71 3.29 2.79
CA ARG A 172 22.40 2.77 3.24
C ARG A 172 21.34 2.77 2.15
N PRO A 173 21.16 3.82 1.32
CA PRO A 173 20.21 3.78 0.21
C PRO A 173 20.44 2.63 -0.77
N ALA A 174 21.70 2.33 -1.11
CA ALA A 174 22.04 1.22 -2.02
C ALA A 174 21.71 -0.15 -1.40
N LEU A 175 21.93 -0.31 -0.09
CA LEU A 175 21.53 -1.53 0.63
C LEU A 175 20.02 -1.71 0.65
N LEU A 176 19.25 -0.65 0.92
CA LEU A 176 17.78 -0.69 0.90
C LEU A 176 17.23 -1.07 -0.48
N LEU A 177 17.86 -0.59 -1.55
CA LEU A 177 17.48 -0.97 -2.92
C LEU A 177 17.75 -2.45 -3.20
N HIS A 178 18.76 -3.03 -2.57
CA HIS A 178 19.05 -4.47 -2.69
C HIS A 178 18.08 -5.30 -1.87
N GLU A 179 17.73 -4.85 -0.66
CA GLU A 179 16.74 -5.50 0.22
C GLU A 179 15.34 -5.55 -0.41
N ALA A 180 15.00 -4.56 -1.27
CA ALA A 180 13.67 -4.43 -1.90
C ALA A 180 13.48 -5.26 -3.18
N ARG A 181 14.49 -5.95 -3.69
CA ARG A 181 14.42 -6.86 -4.86
C ARG A 181 14.11 -8.28 -4.43
#